data_32e1b015af73e3cf3a82ea2c756304dc
#
_entry.id   32e1b015af73e3cf3a82ea2c756304dc
#
_cell.length_a   1.000
_cell.length_b   1.000
_cell.length_c   1.000
_cell.angle_alpha   90.00
_cell.angle_beta   90.00
_cell.angle_gamma   90.00
#
_symmetry.space_group_name_H-M   'P 1'
#
loop_
_entity.id
_entity.type
_entity.pdbx_description
1 polymer ?
#
loop_
_entity_poly.entity_id
_entity_poly.type
_entity_poly.pdbx_seq_one_letter_code
_entity_poly.pdbx_strand_id
1 'polypeptide(L)'
;LAAFVGAVEGPVSALYAFGVLIPLAFVALLPAAAASGVPLPASVVAGVYLVALPTALVAAGAWLLAKRPVAFPPPQIGADHPAVPDRRPHAIVVGVLTAVGAGIVTAVGVARWAAPVGAAGVGIGAALLVAVRPRRVVLASVNETESGLPDAMTIVGGAVAEGVAVERAIASAGDRLTGATGDLFARAGRRSDTLRVDVREAFVGEGGPARTVPSPRVHGAVALLAIAAREGRPAGDVVLELADQLERLRELERDARRQLATVTGTLSNTAAVFAPLVGGATVALATGIDAAGVDGLHSLSAGGSGAAPSSGSGLGGFTSDAAASGGDRARPLPVPVLGQIVGTYTLILAVILTSLSTGLEQGFDATLVVYRIGIALPTATVTYLVAFVAAGLLW
;
A
#
# COMPACT_ATOMS: atom_id res chain seq x y z
N LEU A 1 1.64 24.04 2.84
CA LEU A 1 1.37 22.80 2.08
C LEU A 1 1.97 22.86 0.67
N ALA A 2 1.77 23.91 -0.13
CA ALA A 2 2.37 24.05 -1.47
C ALA A 2 3.91 23.94 -1.44
N ALA A 3 4.57 24.55 -0.48
CA ALA A 3 6.02 24.43 -0.28
C ALA A 3 6.46 23.00 0.08
N PHE A 4 5.61 22.25 0.78
CA PHE A 4 5.87 20.85 1.10
C PHE A 4 5.74 19.96 -0.15
N VAL A 5 4.71 20.18 -0.97
CA VAL A 5 4.52 19.43 -2.22
C VAL A 5 5.73 19.59 -3.14
N GLY A 6 6.19 20.84 -3.37
CA GLY A 6 7.39 21.08 -4.17
C GLY A 6 8.68 20.49 -3.58
N ALA A 7 8.78 20.44 -2.23
CA ALA A 7 9.91 19.80 -1.56
C ALA A 7 9.91 18.27 -1.62
N VAL A 8 8.75 17.63 -1.88
CA VAL A 8 8.59 16.17 -1.92
C VAL A 8 8.79 15.60 -3.32
N GLU A 9 8.49 16.36 -4.39
CA GLU A 9 8.58 15.88 -5.78
C GLU A 9 9.98 15.37 -6.14
N GLY A 10 11.04 16.12 -5.82
CA GLY A 10 12.41 15.71 -6.09
C GLY A 10 12.83 14.41 -5.39
N PRO A 11 12.70 14.32 -4.06
CA PRO A 11 12.98 13.10 -3.31
C PRO A 11 12.15 11.88 -3.75
N VAL A 12 10.87 12.06 -4.09
CA VAL A 12 10.01 10.96 -4.58
C VAL A 12 10.48 10.47 -5.96
N SER A 13 10.84 11.40 -6.85
CA SER A 13 11.40 11.05 -8.17
C SER A 13 12.73 10.31 -8.02
N ALA A 14 13.60 10.72 -7.10
CA ALA A 14 14.83 10.02 -6.77
C ALA A 14 14.54 8.62 -6.22
N LEU A 15 13.58 8.47 -5.31
CA LEU A 15 13.19 7.20 -4.73
C LEU A 15 12.65 6.23 -5.79
N TYR A 16 11.92 6.76 -6.79
CA TYR A 16 11.49 6.00 -7.95
C TYR A 16 12.66 5.54 -8.82
N ALA A 17 13.58 6.44 -9.15
CA ALA A 17 14.73 6.11 -9.99
C ALA A 17 15.64 5.06 -9.31
N PHE A 18 16.02 5.28 -8.06
CA PHE A 18 16.92 4.41 -7.30
C PHE A 18 16.26 3.13 -6.78
N GLY A 19 14.96 3.16 -6.48
CA GLY A 19 14.23 2.01 -5.96
C GLY A 19 13.60 1.12 -7.03
N VAL A 20 13.32 1.64 -8.22
CA VAL A 20 12.63 0.89 -9.26
C VAL A 20 13.47 0.78 -10.53
N LEU A 21 13.80 1.92 -11.17
CA LEU A 21 14.41 1.89 -12.49
C LEU A 21 15.82 1.28 -12.48
N ILE A 22 16.70 1.76 -11.60
CA ILE A 22 18.08 1.29 -11.56
C ILE A 22 18.17 -0.19 -11.13
N PRO A 23 17.52 -0.66 -10.06
CA PRO A 23 17.55 -2.07 -9.69
C PRO A 23 17.00 -3.00 -10.77
N LEU A 24 15.87 -2.64 -11.40
CA LEU A 24 15.30 -3.48 -12.46
C LEU A 24 16.14 -3.47 -13.74
N ALA A 25 16.72 -2.33 -14.12
CA ALA A 25 17.68 -2.26 -15.23
C ALA A 25 18.91 -3.11 -14.95
N PHE A 26 19.40 -3.11 -13.71
CA PHE A 26 20.54 -3.95 -13.32
C PHE A 26 20.23 -5.44 -13.40
N VAL A 27 19.01 -5.86 -13.01
CA VAL A 27 18.56 -7.26 -13.20
C VAL A 27 18.59 -7.66 -14.67
N ALA A 28 18.15 -6.78 -15.57
CA ALA A 28 18.15 -7.05 -17.00
C ALA A 28 19.59 -7.22 -17.58
N LEU A 29 20.59 -6.60 -16.94
CA LEU A 29 21.99 -6.69 -17.34
C LEU A 29 22.72 -7.89 -16.71
N LEU A 30 22.19 -8.53 -15.68
CA LEU A 30 22.84 -9.66 -15.00
C LEU A 30 23.22 -10.82 -15.94
N PRO A 31 22.36 -11.26 -16.88
CA PRO A 31 22.71 -12.32 -17.82
C PRO A 31 23.88 -11.93 -18.74
N ALA A 32 23.89 -10.65 -19.21
CA ALA A 32 24.96 -10.13 -20.04
C ALA A 32 26.29 -9.99 -19.27
N ALA A 33 26.24 -9.59 -18.01
CA ALA A 33 27.40 -9.54 -17.11
C ALA A 33 27.99 -10.96 -16.85
N ALA A 34 27.12 -11.94 -16.65
CA ALA A 34 27.54 -13.33 -16.51
C ALA A 34 28.19 -13.85 -17.78
N ALA A 35 27.66 -13.52 -18.96
CA ALA A 35 28.26 -13.89 -20.25
C ALA A 35 29.63 -13.23 -20.49
N SER A 36 29.89 -12.03 -19.96
CA SER A 36 31.16 -11.32 -20.05
C SER A 36 32.22 -11.80 -19.04
N GLY A 37 31.93 -12.84 -18.25
CA GLY A 37 32.89 -13.44 -17.31
C GLY A 37 33.02 -12.73 -15.96
N VAL A 38 32.06 -11.86 -15.61
CA VAL A 38 31.93 -11.24 -14.27
C VAL A 38 30.85 -11.98 -13.47
N PRO A 39 31.20 -13.06 -12.77
CA PRO A 39 30.21 -13.82 -12.02
C PRO A 39 29.83 -13.05 -10.74
N LEU A 40 28.57 -12.71 -10.59
CA LEU A 40 28.03 -12.19 -9.35
C LEU A 40 27.44 -13.36 -8.55
N PRO A 41 27.95 -13.65 -7.33
CA PRO A 41 27.37 -14.71 -6.50
C PRO A 41 25.93 -14.40 -6.10
N ALA A 42 25.08 -15.42 -6.09
CA ALA A 42 23.66 -15.29 -5.74
C ALA A 42 23.43 -14.61 -4.38
N SER A 43 24.34 -14.86 -3.42
CA SER A 43 24.30 -14.25 -2.09
C SER A 43 24.46 -12.73 -2.12
N VAL A 44 25.33 -12.21 -3.00
CA VAL A 44 25.53 -10.76 -3.15
C VAL A 44 24.31 -10.12 -3.79
N VAL A 45 23.78 -10.72 -4.87
CA VAL A 45 22.55 -10.23 -5.52
C VAL A 45 21.39 -10.27 -4.54
N ALA A 46 21.17 -11.37 -3.82
CA ALA A 46 20.14 -11.47 -2.81
C ALA A 46 20.34 -10.45 -1.67
N GLY A 47 21.58 -10.27 -1.18
CA GLY A 47 21.89 -9.28 -0.15
C GLY A 47 21.57 -7.85 -0.56
N VAL A 48 21.89 -7.48 -1.80
CA VAL A 48 21.56 -6.14 -2.34
C VAL A 48 20.06 -5.97 -2.51
N TYR A 49 19.35 -6.91 -3.15
CA TYR A 49 17.94 -6.77 -3.48
C TYR A 49 16.99 -7.00 -2.30
N LEU A 50 17.32 -7.92 -1.39
CA LEU A 50 16.42 -8.26 -0.28
C LEU A 50 16.74 -7.51 1.01
N VAL A 51 17.93 -6.93 1.13
CA VAL A 51 18.34 -6.23 2.35
C VAL A 51 18.75 -4.79 2.08
N ALA A 52 19.79 -4.53 1.27
CA ALA A 52 20.35 -3.20 1.14
C ALA A 52 19.38 -2.20 0.50
N LEU A 53 18.77 -2.55 -0.63
CA LEU A 53 17.80 -1.68 -1.31
C LEU A 53 16.52 -1.44 -0.47
N PRO A 54 15.84 -2.46 0.08
CA PRO A 54 14.68 -2.23 0.93
C PRO A 54 14.98 -1.38 2.15
N THR A 55 16.10 -1.59 2.84
CA THR A 55 16.47 -0.78 4.00
C THR A 55 16.75 0.68 3.63
N ALA A 56 17.43 0.93 2.53
CA ALA A 56 17.66 2.28 2.01
C ALA A 56 16.33 2.98 1.65
N LEU A 57 15.41 2.26 0.99
CA LEU A 57 14.08 2.78 0.63
C LEU A 57 13.22 3.07 1.86
N VAL A 58 13.23 2.19 2.86
CA VAL A 58 12.52 2.42 4.13
C VAL A 58 13.11 3.64 4.85
N ALA A 59 14.43 3.77 4.92
CA ALA A 59 15.08 4.91 5.55
C ALA A 59 14.74 6.22 4.83
N ALA A 60 14.79 6.24 3.50
CA ALA A 60 14.42 7.40 2.69
C ALA A 60 12.93 7.75 2.84
N GLY A 61 12.05 6.74 2.84
CA GLY A 61 10.62 6.91 3.07
C GLY A 61 10.31 7.45 4.46
N ALA A 62 10.95 6.92 5.50
CA ALA A 62 10.81 7.40 6.87
C ALA A 62 11.29 8.85 7.02
N TRP A 63 12.41 9.21 6.38
CA TRP A 63 12.91 10.58 6.36
C TRP A 63 11.93 11.55 5.68
N LEU A 64 11.31 11.12 4.55
CA LEU A 64 10.29 11.89 3.85
C LEU A 64 9.04 12.11 4.73
N LEU A 65 8.57 11.05 5.38
CA LEU A 65 7.41 11.11 6.27
C LEU A 65 7.66 11.95 7.51
N ALA A 66 8.89 11.95 8.05
CA ALA A 66 9.25 12.79 9.19
C ALA A 66 9.20 14.30 8.88
N LYS A 67 9.36 14.70 7.61
CA LYS A 67 9.26 16.10 7.16
C LYS A 67 7.82 16.55 6.91
N ARG A 68 6.84 15.64 6.97
CA ARG A 68 5.44 15.98 6.73
C ARG A 68 4.89 16.83 7.87
N PRO A 69 4.30 18.02 7.59
CA PRO A 69 3.57 18.76 8.60
C PRO A 69 2.30 17.99 8.98
N VAL A 70 2.26 17.50 10.22
CA VAL A 70 1.08 16.79 10.76
C VAL A 70 0.07 17.85 11.19
N ALA A 71 -0.92 18.12 10.35
CA ALA A 71 -1.98 19.06 10.68
C ALA A 71 -2.95 18.47 11.72
N PHE A 72 -3.33 17.21 11.58
CA PHE A 72 -4.21 16.51 12.54
C PHE A 72 -3.85 15.01 12.60
N PRO A 73 -3.75 14.42 13.79
CA PRO A 73 -3.58 12.98 13.92
C PRO A 73 -4.85 12.28 13.40
N PRO A 74 -4.70 11.19 12.61
CA PRO A 74 -5.85 10.40 12.18
C PRO A 74 -6.57 9.82 13.39
N PRO A 75 -7.90 9.56 13.32
CA PRO A 75 -8.65 8.95 14.40
C PRO A 75 -8.05 7.59 14.74
N GLN A 76 -7.60 7.42 15.99
CA GLN A 76 -6.98 6.19 16.46
C GLN A 76 -8.06 5.27 17.03
N ILE A 77 -8.37 4.18 16.32
CA ILE A 77 -9.21 3.11 16.86
C ILE A 77 -8.30 2.13 17.60
N GLY A 78 -8.44 2.08 18.91
CA GLY A 78 -7.76 1.09 19.76
C GLY A 78 -8.10 -0.35 19.33
N ALA A 79 -7.17 -1.27 19.56
CA ALA A 79 -7.37 -2.69 19.27
C ALA A 79 -8.59 -3.28 19.99
N ASP A 80 -8.94 -2.70 21.14
CA ASP A 80 -9.98 -3.18 22.05
C ASP A 80 -11.33 -2.46 21.89
N HIS A 81 -11.53 -1.75 20.74
CA HIS A 81 -12.78 -1.05 20.50
C HIS A 81 -13.94 -2.06 20.36
N PRO A 82 -15.05 -1.93 21.11
CA PRO A 82 -16.13 -2.93 21.18
C PRO A 82 -16.82 -3.20 19.84
N ALA A 83 -16.74 -2.26 18.89
CA ALA A 83 -17.29 -2.42 17.54
C ALA A 83 -16.37 -3.20 16.59
N VAL A 84 -15.17 -3.59 17.02
CA VAL A 84 -14.20 -4.31 16.18
C VAL A 84 -14.10 -5.76 16.64
N PRO A 85 -14.80 -6.71 15.99
CA PRO A 85 -14.67 -8.13 16.31
C PRO A 85 -13.26 -8.63 16.00
N ASP A 86 -12.68 -9.42 16.89
CA ASP A 86 -11.37 -10.03 16.66
C ASP A 86 -11.48 -11.14 15.61
N ARG A 87 -11.07 -10.83 14.38
CA ARG A 87 -11.05 -11.75 13.24
C ARG A 87 -9.66 -12.29 12.91
N ARG A 88 -8.69 -12.12 13.80
CA ARG A 88 -7.32 -12.61 13.57
C ARG A 88 -7.26 -14.09 13.21
N PRO A 89 -7.95 -15.02 13.90
CA PRO A 89 -7.90 -16.43 13.53
C PRO A 89 -8.48 -16.70 12.14
N HIS A 90 -9.60 -16.06 11.77
CA HIS A 90 -10.17 -16.17 10.44
C HIS A 90 -9.25 -15.62 9.34
N ALA A 91 -8.55 -14.51 9.61
CA ALA A 91 -7.59 -13.92 8.68
C ALA A 91 -6.42 -14.86 8.39
N ILE A 92 -5.90 -15.54 9.42
CA ILE A 92 -4.83 -16.54 9.27
C ILE A 92 -5.31 -17.72 8.42
N VAL A 93 -6.50 -18.27 8.72
CA VAL A 93 -7.05 -19.40 7.95
C VAL A 93 -7.26 -19.02 6.49
N VAL A 94 -7.88 -17.87 6.20
CA VAL A 94 -8.09 -17.41 4.82
C VAL A 94 -6.74 -17.15 4.14
N GLY A 95 -5.78 -16.54 4.84
CA GLY A 95 -4.44 -16.30 4.30
C GLY A 95 -3.72 -17.59 3.92
N VAL A 96 -3.77 -18.61 4.77
CA VAL A 96 -3.15 -19.92 4.49
C VAL A 96 -3.85 -20.63 3.32
N LEU A 97 -5.17 -20.66 3.29
CA LEU A 97 -5.92 -21.29 2.20
C LEU A 97 -5.65 -20.61 0.85
N THR A 98 -5.63 -19.27 0.83
CA THR A 98 -5.33 -18.52 -0.40
C THR A 98 -3.86 -18.64 -0.80
N ALA A 99 -2.93 -18.71 0.16
CA ALA A 99 -1.52 -18.97 -0.11
C ALA A 99 -1.29 -20.33 -0.77
N VAL A 100 -1.90 -21.39 -0.21
CA VAL A 100 -1.81 -22.74 -0.78
C VAL A 100 -2.44 -22.79 -2.18
N GLY A 101 -3.64 -22.23 -2.34
CA GLY A 101 -4.31 -22.17 -3.64
C GLY A 101 -3.50 -21.41 -4.70
N ALA A 102 -3.02 -20.20 -4.37
CA ALA A 102 -2.17 -19.41 -5.25
C ALA A 102 -0.84 -20.11 -5.55
N GLY A 103 -0.22 -20.74 -4.55
CA GLY A 103 1.01 -21.52 -4.74
C GLY A 103 0.84 -22.67 -5.71
N ILE A 104 -0.26 -23.43 -5.62
CA ILE A 104 -0.57 -24.52 -6.55
C ILE A 104 -0.82 -23.98 -7.95
N VAL A 105 -1.64 -22.93 -8.08
CA VAL A 105 -1.96 -22.32 -9.39
C VAL A 105 -0.69 -21.80 -10.07
N THR A 106 0.21 -21.15 -9.33
CA THR A 106 1.48 -20.64 -9.89
C THR A 106 2.45 -21.77 -10.20
N ALA A 107 2.52 -22.83 -9.37
CA ALA A 107 3.39 -23.96 -9.61
C ALA A 107 3.02 -24.76 -10.88
N VAL A 108 1.73 -24.89 -11.16
CA VAL A 108 1.20 -25.66 -12.29
C VAL A 108 1.05 -24.79 -13.55
N GLY A 109 0.57 -23.54 -13.38
CA GLY A 109 0.23 -22.66 -14.50
C GLY A 109 1.39 -21.81 -15.02
N VAL A 110 2.40 -21.54 -14.19
CA VAL A 110 3.52 -20.64 -14.57
C VAL A 110 4.85 -21.39 -14.46
N ALA A 111 5.32 -21.59 -13.25
CA ALA A 111 6.57 -22.30 -12.99
C ALA A 111 6.66 -22.72 -11.51
N ARG A 112 7.27 -23.86 -11.22
CA ARG A 112 7.43 -24.38 -9.85
C ARG A 112 8.21 -23.41 -8.95
N TRP A 113 9.21 -22.72 -9.48
CA TRP A 113 10.01 -21.76 -8.73
C TRP A 113 9.23 -20.50 -8.32
N ALA A 114 8.17 -20.14 -9.05
CA ALA A 114 7.34 -18.97 -8.79
C ALA A 114 6.30 -19.21 -7.67
N ALA A 115 6.05 -20.48 -7.30
CA ALA A 115 5.07 -20.85 -6.28
C ALA A 115 5.21 -20.11 -4.95
N PRO A 116 6.43 -19.96 -4.35
CA PRO A 116 6.57 -19.23 -3.08
C PRO A 116 6.22 -17.73 -3.22
N VAL A 117 6.53 -17.11 -4.37
CA VAL A 117 6.18 -15.71 -4.63
C VAL A 117 4.67 -15.55 -4.75
N GLY A 118 4.01 -16.44 -5.51
CA GLY A 118 2.55 -16.48 -5.65
C GLY A 118 1.84 -16.70 -4.32
N ALA A 119 2.30 -17.70 -3.55
CA ALA A 119 1.75 -18.03 -2.24
C ALA A 119 1.90 -16.86 -1.25
N ALA A 120 3.09 -16.25 -1.16
CA ALA A 120 3.36 -15.16 -0.24
C ALA A 120 2.53 -13.91 -0.58
N GLY A 121 2.55 -13.46 -1.85
CA GLY A 121 1.88 -12.22 -2.23
C GLY A 121 0.35 -12.30 -2.08
N VAL A 122 -0.28 -13.37 -2.56
CA VAL A 122 -1.74 -13.54 -2.47
C VAL A 122 -2.16 -13.90 -1.05
N GLY A 123 -1.43 -14.80 -0.38
CA GLY A 123 -1.77 -15.26 0.97
C GLY A 123 -1.67 -14.16 2.02
N ILE A 124 -0.55 -13.43 2.05
CA ILE A 124 -0.38 -12.30 2.97
C ILE A 124 -1.39 -11.21 2.65
N GLY A 125 -1.58 -10.86 1.38
CA GLY A 125 -2.56 -9.86 0.96
C GLY A 125 -3.98 -10.18 1.42
N ALA A 126 -4.45 -11.42 1.21
CA ALA A 126 -5.77 -11.86 1.65
C ALA A 126 -5.91 -11.86 3.18
N ALA A 127 -4.90 -12.32 3.91
CA ALA A 127 -4.89 -12.28 5.37
C ALA A 127 -5.04 -10.85 5.91
N LEU A 128 -4.28 -9.91 5.36
CA LEU A 128 -4.32 -8.50 5.75
C LEU A 128 -5.69 -7.88 5.47
N LEU A 129 -6.29 -8.14 4.30
CA LEU A 129 -7.62 -7.64 3.93
C LEU A 129 -8.70 -8.13 4.91
N VAL A 130 -8.69 -9.41 5.26
CA VAL A 130 -9.67 -9.99 6.20
C VAL A 130 -9.48 -9.44 7.61
N ALA A 131 -8.22 -9.29 8.06
CA ALA A 131 -7.89 -8.79 9.39
C ALA A 131 -8.34 -7.33 9.61
N VAL A 132 -8.24 -6.49 8.57
CA VAL A 132 -8.46 -5.04 8.69
C VAL A 132 -9.87 -4.61 8.31
N ARG A 133 -10.60 -5.45 7.56
CA ARG A 133 -11.97 -5.14 7.08
C ARG A 133 -12.92 -4.60 8.17
N PRO A 134 -13.04 -5.18 9.37
CA PRO A 134 -13.96 -4.67 10.38
C PRO A 134 -13.56 -3.27 10.89
N ARG A 135 -12.26 -3.01 11.09
CA ARG A 135 -11.78 -1.68 11.50
C ARG A 135 -12.06 -0.62 10.44
N ARG A 136 -11.96 -1.00 9.17
CA ARG A 136 -12.22 -0.08 8.08
C ARG A 136 -13.68 0.34 7.98
N VAL A 137 -14.62 -0.55 8.29
CA VAL A 137 -16.06 -0.21 8.34
C VAL A 137 -16.31 0.84 9.42
N VAL A 138 -15.70 0.69 10.59
CA VAL A 138 -15.81 1.67 11.69
C VAL A 138 -15.18 3.00 11.29
N LEU A 139 -13.96 2.99 10.70
CA LEU A 139 -13.31 4.21 10.20
C LEU A 139 -14.14 4.93 9.12
N ALA A 140 -14.78 4.19 8.24
CA ALA A 140 -15.63 4.77 7.21
C ALA A 140 -16.83 5.50 7.83
N SER A 141 -17.47 4.92 8.83
CA SER A 141 -18.58 5.57 9.54
C SER A 141 -18.13 6.78 10.36
N VAL A 142 -16.93 6.74 10.94
CA VAL A 142 -16.33 7.91 11.62
C VAL A 142 -16.09 9.04 10.64
N ASN A 143 -15.46 8.74 9.51
CA ASN A 143 -15.19 9.73 8.46
C ASN A 143 -16.48 10.32 7.89
N GLU A 144 -17.51 9.51 7.71
CA GLU A 144 -18.84 9.96 7.28
C GLU A 144 -19.45 10.90 8.33
N THR A 145 -19.40 10.54 9.62
CA THR A 145 -19.88 11.39 10.72
C THR A 145 -19.10 12.70 10.79
N GLU A 146 -17.76 12.66 10.71
CA GLU A 146 -16.98 13.88 10.65
C GLU A 146 -17.30 14.71 9.42
N SER A 147 -17.65 14.06 8.30
CA SER A 147 -17.92 14.75 7.05
C SER A 147 -19.25 15.52 7.06
N GLY A 148 -20.26 15.16 7.79
CA GLY A 148 -21.49 15.91 7.94
C GLY A 148 -21.49 16.90 9.13
N LEU A 149 -20.39 16.96 9.90
CA LEU A 149 -20.34 17.77 11.12
C LEU A 149 -20.49 19.29 10.87
N PRO A 150 -19.84 19.93 9.87
CA PRO A 150 -20.08 21.34 9.58
C PRO A 150 -21.52 21.66 9.23
N ASP A 151 -22.16 20.82 8.39
CA ASP A 151 -23.57 20.99 8.02
C ASP A 151 -24.48 20.92 9.27
N ALA A 152 -24.18 19.95 10.16
CA ALA A 152 -24.89 19.83 11.42
C ALA A 152 -24.70 21.07 12.31
N MET A 153 -23.47 21.56 12.42
CA MET A 153 -23.15 22.77 13.20
C MET A 153 -23.80 24.02 12.60
N THR A 154 -23.87 24.13 11.28
CA THR A 154 -24.56 25.24 10.59
C THR A 154 -26.05 25.23 10.87
N ILE A 155 -26.71 24.06 10.77
CA ILE A 155 -28.16 23.94 11.06
C ILE A 155 -28.44 24.25 12.52
N VAL A 156 -27.66 23.72 13.46
CA VAL A 156 -27.85 23.95 14.89
C VAL A 156 -27.52 25.40 15.24
N GLY A 157 -26.37 25.92 14.78
CA GLY A 157 -25.95 27.30 15.06
C GLY A 157 -26.93 28.33 14.55
N GLY A 158 -27.44 28.16 13.32
CA GLY A 158 -28.46 29.02 12.75
C GLY A 158 -29.77 29.04 13.57
N ALA A 159 -30.27 27.88 13.94
CA ALA A 159 -31.47 27.76 14.77
C ALA A 159 -31.26 28.38 16.17
N VAL A 160 -30.08 28.19 16.77
CA VAL A 160 -29.76 28.80 18.09
C VAL A 160 -29.63 30.32 18.01
N ALA A 161 -29.04 30.85 16.94
CA ALA A 161 -28.94 32.29 16.68
C ALA A 161 -30.33 32.92 16.51
N GLU A 162 -31.28 32.19 15.94
CA GLU A 162 -32.69 32.59 15.84
C GLU A 162 -33.45 32.47 17.17
N GLY A 163 -32.83 31.89 18.21
CA GLY A 163 -33.40 31.74 19.55
C GLY A 163 -34.09 30.42 19.83
N VAL A 164 -33.90 29.43 18.97
CA VAL A 164 -34.37 28.05 19.22
C VAL A 164 -33.48 27.39 20.27
N ALA A 165 -34.07 26.64 21.19
CA ALA A 165 -33.31 25.87 22.18
C ALA A 165 -32.41 24.84 21.47
N VAL A 166 -31.19 24.65 21.96
CA VAL A 166 -30.16 23.78 21.34
C VAL A 166 -30.64 22.34 21.19
N GLU A 167 -31.40 21.83 22.15
CA GLU A 167 -31.98 20.48 22.12
C GLU A 167 -32.91 20.29 20.92
N ARG A 168 -33.78 21.28 20.65
CA ARG A 168 -34.67 21.25 19.47
C ARG A 168 -33.90 21.44 18.17
N ALA A 169 -32.91 22.29 18.17
CA ALA A 169 -32.04 22.49 17.03
C ALA A 169 -31.30 21.19 16.66
N ILE A 170 -30.79 20.44 17.65
CA ILE A 170 -30.17 19.11 17.46
C ILE A 170 -31.18 18.12 16.86
N ALA A 171 -32.40 18.04 17.38
CA ALA A 171 -33.42 17.16 16.83
C ALA A 171 -33.74 17.52 15.36
N SER A 172 -33.94 18.82 15.06
CA SER A 172 -34.16 19.33 13.70
C SER A 172 -32.99 19.02 12.76
N ALA A 173 -31.74 19.13 13.24
CA ALA A 173 -30.58 18.75 12.46
C ALA A 173 -30.55 17.24 12.16
N GLY A 174 -30.93 16.40 13.12
CA GLY A 174 -31.08 14.97 12.92
C GLY A 174 -32.13 14.58 11.86
N ASP A 175 -33.20 15.34 11.76
CA ASP A 175 -34.27 15.10 10.76
C ASP A 175 -33.89 15.59 9.35
N ARG A 176 -33.03 16.61 9.25
CA ARG A 176 -32.61 17.21 7.97
C ARG A 176 -31.40 16.55 7.36
N LEU A 177 -30.53 16.01 8.19
CA LEU A 177 -29.28 15.37 7.75
C LEU A 177 -29.51 13.89 7.47
N THR A 178 -28.80 13.39 6.48
CA THR A 178 -28.78 11.96 6.13
C THR A 178 -27.45 11.32 6.52
N GLY A 179 -27.38 9.99 6.53
CA GLY A 179 -26.17 9.23 6.82
C GLY A 179 -25.79 9.22 8.30
N ALA A 180 -24.54 8.87 8.58
CA ALA A 180 -24.07 8.63 9.95
C ALA A 180 -24.18 9.87 10.87
N THR A 181 -24.02 11.08 10.31
CA THR A 181 -24.18 12.34 11.07
C THR A 181 -25.65 12.58 11.44
N GLY A 182 -26.57 12.40 10.49
CA GLY A 182 -28.00 12.52 10.74
C GLY A 182 -28.46 11.55 11.83
N ASP A 183 -28.03 10.29 11.72
CA ASP A 183 -28.33 9.25 12.72
C ASP A 183 -27.78 9.59 14.11
N LEU A 184 -26.56 10.16 14.18
CA LEU A 184 -25.94 10.60 15.43
C LEU A 184 -26.80 11.67 16.12
N PHE A 185 -27.14 12.74 15.37
CA PHE A 185 -27.94 13.86 15.89
C PHE A 185 -29.38 13.46 16.21
N ALA A 186 -30.02 12.65 15.36
CA ALA A 186 -31.36 12.14 15.60
C ALA A 186 -31.45 11.28 16.87
N ARG A 187 -30.45 10.39 17.10
CA ARG A 187 -30.38 9.59 18.34
C ARG A 187 -30.14 10.46 19.56
N ALA A 188 -29.27 11.45 19.47
CA ALA A 188 -29.01 12.37 20.57
C ALA A 188 -30.25 13.24 20.89
N GLY A 189 -30.94 13.79 19.88
CA GLY A 189 -32.17 14.55 20.04
C GLY A 189 -33.25 13.73 20.71
N ARG A 190 -33.56 12.53 20.20
CA ARG A 190 -34.53 11.61 20.84
C ARG A 190 -34.17 11.29 22.29
N ARG A 191 -32.89 11.11 22.59
CA ARG A 191 -32.41 10.81 23.92
C ARG A 191 -32.61 12.01 24.86
N SER A 192 -32.25 13.23 24.40
CA SER A 192 -32.49 14.45 25.16
C SER A 192 -33.98 14.66 25.48
N ASP A 193 -34.87 14.45 24.50
CA ASP A 193 -36.30 14.60 24.69
C ASP A 193 -36.92 13.54 25.62
N THR A 194 -36.47 12.27 25.46
CA THR A 194 -37.06 11.16 26.23
C THR A 194 -36.57 11.13 27.66
N LEU A 195 -35.25 11.31 27.88
CA LEU A 195 -34.63 11.22 29.19
C LEU A 195 -34.56 12.56 29.93
N ARG A 196 -34.86 13.67 29.24
CA ARG A 196 -34.76 15.04 29.78
C ARG A 196 -33.36 15.36 30.29
N VAL A 197 -32.35 14.85 29.61
CA VAL A 197 -30.93 15.07 29.94
C VAL A 197 -30.36 16.23 29.12
N ASP A 198 -29.28 16.83 29.59
CA ASP A 198 -28.57 17.89 28.87
C ASP A 198 -27.90 17.37 27.57
N VAL A 199 -27.48 18.32 26.74
CA VAL A 199 -26.86 18.01 25.44
C VAL A 199 -25.66 17.10 25.57
N ARG A 200 -24.80 17.34 26.56
CA ARG A 200 -23.59 16.52 26.77
C ARG A 200 -23.96 15.08 27.15
N GLU A 201 -24.87 14.92 28.09
CA GLU A 201 -25.34 13.60 28.51
C GLU A 201 -26.07 12.87 27.40
N ALA A 202 -26.84 13.59 26.57
CA ALA A 202 -27.52 13.03 25.41
C ALA A 202 -26.55 12.42 24.39
N PHE A 203 -25.41 13.06 24.13
CA PHE A 203 -24.42 12.59 23.15
C PHE A 203 -23.42 11.58 23.73
N VAL A 204 -22.87 11.85 24.93
CA VAL A 204 -21.66 11.15 25.45
C VAL A 204 -21.99 10.34 26.71
N GLY A 205 -23.13 10.55 27.35
CA GLY A 205 -23.56 9.82 28.52
C GLY A 205 -23.67 8.31 28.32
N GLU A 206 -24.06 7.59 29.35
CA GLU A 206 -24.21 6.14 29.28
C GLU A 206 -25.25 5.75 28.22
N GLY A 207 -24.82 5.05 27.15
CA GLY A 207 -25.64 4.78 25.96
C GLY A 207 -25.74 5.94 24.96
N GLY A 208 -24.99 7.02 25.13
CA GLY A 208 -24.94 8.13 24.16
C GLY A 208 -24.30 7.73 22.83
N PRO A 209 -24.85 8.22 21.70
CA PRO A 209 -24.42 7.78 20.37
C PRO A 209 -23.00 8.21 20.01
N ALA A 210 -22.48 9.31 20.57
CA ALA A 210 -21.12 9.78 20.29
C ALA A 210 -20.05 8.97 21.04
N ARG A 211 -20.42 8.22 22.07
CA ARG A 211 -19.48 7.39 22.84
C ARG A 211 -18.81 6.30 21.99
N THR A 212 -19.53 5.79 21.00
CA THR A 212 -19.02 4.74 20.10
C THR A 212 -18.30 5.31 18.88
N VAL A 213 -18.25 6.65 18.74
CA VAL A 213 -17.55 7.34 17.64
C VAL A 213 -16.19 7.82 18.15
N PRO A 214 -15.07 7.16 17.81
CA PRO A 214 -13.73 7.52 18.28
C PRO A 214 -13.17 8.71 17.47
N SER A 215 -13.81 9.87 17.58
CA SER A 215 -13.44 11.10 16.88
C SER A 215 -13.27 12.27 17.85
N PRO A 216 -12.05 12.83 18.00
CA PRO A 216 -11.84 14.05 18.77
C PRO A 216 -12.64 15.25 18.23
N ARG A 217 -12.86 15.31 16.91
CA ARG A 217 -13.65 16.38 16.26
C ARG A 217 -15.11 16.32 16.68
N VAL A 218 -15.71 15.12 16.68
CA VAL A 218 -17.11 14.93 17.13
C VAL A 218 -17.24 15.28 18.60
N HIS A 219 -16.32 14.82 19.46
CA HIS A 219 -16.36 15.14 20.89
C HIS A 219 -16.16 16.64 21.16
N GLY A 220 -15.28 17.30 20.41
CA GLY A 220 -15.09 18.75 20.48
C GLY A 220 -16.36 19.53 20.09
N ALA A 221 -17.00 19.14 18.99
CA ALA A 221 -18.26 19.75 18.55
C ALA A 221 -19.38 19.56 19.59
N VAL A 222 -19.52 18.36 20.14
CA VAL A 222 -20.50 18.07 21.23
C VAL A 222 -20.22 18.94 22.47
N ALA A 223 -18.96 19.10 22.85
CA ALA A 223 -18.60 19.95 23.97
C ALA A 223 -19.01 21.41 23.73
N LEU A 224 -18.85 21.93 22.53
CA LEU A 224 -19.26 23.27 22.13
C LEU A 224 -20.77 23.43 22.11
N LEU A 225 -21.49 22.44 21.58
CA LEU A 225 -22.97 22.43 21.64
C LEU A 225 -23.49 22.40 23.07
N ALA A 226 -22.81 21.70 23.98
CA ALA A 226 -23.16 21.67 25.41
C ALA A 226 -22.91 23.03 26.09
N ILE A 227 -21.88 23.77 25.68
CA ILE A 227 -21.63 25.16 26.13
C ILE A 227 -22.73 26.07 25.54
N ALA A 228 -23.03 25.94 24.25
CA ALA A 228 -24.06 26.74 23.59
C ALA A 228 -25.44 26.56 24.22
N ALA A 229 -25.77 25.35 24.70
CA ALA A 229 -26.99 25.08 25.41
C ALA A 229 -27.12 25.85 26.73
N ARG A 230 -25.99 26.19 27.37
CA ARG A 230 -25.96 26.94 28.63
C ARG A 230 -25.96 28.46 28.40
N GLU A 231 -25.27 28.92 27.37
CA GLU A 231 -25.08 30.36 27.07
C GLU A 231 -26.24 30.92 26.22
N GLY A 232 -26.98 30.08 25.50
CA GLY A 232 -28.10 30.50 24.67
C GLY A 232 -27.70 31.26 23.39
N ARG A 233 -28.52 32.25 23.00
CA ARG A 233 -28.42 33.00 21.73
C ARG A 233 -27.01 33.47 21.35
N PRO A 234 -26.20 34.07 22.23
CA PRO A 234 -24.85 34.53 21.87
C PRO A 234 -23.93 33.42 21.38
N ALA A 235 -24.17 32.19 21.83
CA ALA A 235 -23.37 31.04 21.42
C ALA A 235 -23.71 30.52 20.01
N GLY A 236 -24.89 30.86 19.46
CA GLY A 236 -25.27 30.47 18.10
C GLY A 236 -24.29 31.00 17.06
N ASP A 237 -23.89 32.26 17.17
CA ASP A 237 -22.91 32.88 16.26
C ASP A 237 -21.52 32.21 16.36
N VAL A 238 -21.12 31.80 17.57
CA VAL A 238 -19.86 31.07 17.80
C VAL A 238 -19.91 29.69 17.16
N VAL A 239 -21.06 29.00 17.22
CA VAL A 239 -21.25 27.70 16.58
C VAL A 239 -21.19 27.83 15.06
N LEU A 240 -21.77 28.90 14.48
CA LEU A 240 -21.67 29.20 13.05
C LEU A 240 -20.23 29.49 12.62
N GLU A 241 -19.51 30.33 13.36
CA GLU A 241 -18.09 30.62 13.07
C GLU A 241 -17.24 29.35 13.10
N LEU A 242 -17.52 28.43 14.05
CA LEU A 242 -16.84 27.15 14.09
C LEU A 242 -17.20 26.26 12.89
N ALA A 243 -18.46 26.26 12.45
CA ALA A 243 -18.87 25.52 11.25
C ALA A 243 -18.07 25.99 10.02
N ASP A 244 -17.95 27.31 9.85
CA ASP A 244 -17.12 27.92 8.79
C ASP A 244 -15.66 27.53 8.87
N GLN A 245 -15.09 27.54 10.08
CA GLN A 245 -13.70 27.10 10.28
C GLN A 245 -13.51 25.64 9.95
N LEU A 246 -14.44 24.76 10.33
CA LEU A 246 -14.41 23.35 10.00
C LEU A 246 -14.51 23.12 8.48
N GLU A 247 -15.33 23.87 7.76
CA GLU A 247 -15.45 23.76 6.31
C GLU A 247 -14.16 24.22 5.60
N ARG A 248 -13.58 25.37 6.01
CA ARG A 248 -12.30 25.85 5.49
C ARG A 248 -11.17 24.84 5.71
N LEU A 249 -11.12 24.21 6.89
CA LEU A 249 -10.13 23.16 7.16
C LEU A 249 -10.29 21.97 6.23
N ARG A 250 -11.54 21.59 5.91
CA ARG A 250 -11.84 20.51 4.97
C ARG A 250 -11.46 20.84 3.54
N GLU A 251 -11.71 22.07 3.11
CA GLU A 251 -11.28 22.54 1.79
C GLU A 251 -9.77 22.44 1.67
N LEU A 252 -9.04 22.90 2.66
CA LEU A 252 -7.58 22.81 2.70
C LEU A 252 -7.10 21.35 2.70
N GLU A 253 -7.78 20.45 3.43
CA GLU A 253 -7.44 19.02 3.42
C GLU A 253 -7.73 18.38 2.04
N ARG A 254 -8.83 18.74 1.39
CA ARG A 254 -9.19 18.25 0.04
C ARG A 254 -8.18 18.73 -1.00
N ASP A 255 -7.81 20.01 -0.96
CA ASP A 255 -6.84 20.58 -1.90
C ASP A 255 -5.45 19.97 -1.72
N ALA A 256 -5.02 19.80 -0.48
CA ALA A 256 -3.78 19.10 -0.18
C ALA A 256 -3.75 17.67 -0.73
N ARG A 257 -4.85 16.93 -0.55
CA ARG A 257 -4.99 15.57 -1.10
C ARG A 257 -4.98 15.56 -2.63
N ARG A 258 -5.63 16.53 -3.29
CA ARG A 258 -5.62 16.66 -4.75
C ARG A 258 -4.21 16.92 -5.28
N GLN A 259 -3.46 17.84 -4.65
CA GLN A 259 -2.10 18.15 -5.05
C GLN A 259 -1.15 16.94 -4.87
N LEU A 260 -1.32 16.19 -3.79
CA LEU A 260 -0.52 14.98 -3.54
C LEU A 260 -0.95 13.79 -4.40
N ALA A 261 -2.20 13.78 -4.91
CA ALA A 261 -2.75 12.63 -5.63
C ALA A 261 -1.95 12.24 -6.88
N THR A 262 -1.36 13.22 -7.57
CA THR A 262 -0.52 12.96 -8.75
C THR A 262 0.73 12.17 -8.36
N VAL A 263 1.44 12.63 -7.33
CA VAL A 263 2.69 12.01 -6.86
C VAL A 263 2.40 10.63 -6.25
N THR A 264 1.39 10.54 -5.39
CA THR A 264 1.03 9.29 -4.71
C THR A 264 0.39 8.29 -5.66
N GLY A 265 -0.35 8.76 -6.69
CA GLY A 265 -0.88 7.94 -7.76
C GLY A 265 0.24 7.27 -8.56
N THR A 266 1.28 8.01 -8.92
CA THR A 266 2.46 7.45 -9.59
C THR A 266 3.15 6.39 -8.73
N LEU A 267 3.36 6.65 -7.44
CA LEU A 267 3.94 5.67 -6.51
C LEU A 267 3.09 4.40 -6.41
N SER A 268 1.77 4.55 -6.28
CA SER A 268 0.85 3.42 -6.15
C SER A 268 0.80 2.57 -7.43
N ASN A 269 0.73 3.21 -8.62
CA ASN A 269 0.74 2.51 -9.90
C ASN A 269 2.08 1.80 -10.15
N THR A 270 3.17 2.44 -9.76
CA THR A 270 4.50 1.82 -9.84
C THR A 270 4.58 0.59 -8.94
N ALA A 271 4.11 0.68 -7.72
CA ALA A 271 4.12 -0.42 -6.76
C ALA A 271 3.29 -1.62 -7.24
N ALA A 272 2.09 -1.37 -7.76
CA ALA A 272 1.13 -2.42 -8.09
C ALA A 272 1.31 -2.98 -9.52
N VAL A 273 1.81 -2.17 -10.46
CA VAL A 273 1.82 -2.52 -11.89
C VAL A 273 3.21 -2.41 -12.51
N PHE A 274 3.83 -1.23 -12.52
CA PHE A 274 5.05 -1.03 -13.32
C PHE A 274 6.24 -1.86 -12.83
N ALA A 275 6.53 -1.84 -11.54
CA ALA A 275 7.67 -2.59 -11.01
C ALA A 275 7.49 -4.11 -11.16
N PRO A 276 6.34 -4.72 -10.82
CA PRO A 276 6.10 -6.13 -11.07
C PRO A 276 6.10 -6.50 -12.56
N LEU A 277 5.57 -5.65 -13.43
CA LEU A 277 5.55 -5.89 -14.87
C LEU A 277 6.97 -5.93 -15.45
N VAL A 278 7.79 -4.93 -15.12
CA VAL A 278 9.19 -4.90 -15.58
C VAL A 278 9.97 -6.06 -14.97
N GLY A 279 9.77 -6.34 -13.67
CA GLY A 279 10.42 -7.46 -12.99
C GLY A 279 10.08 -8.82 -13.62
N GLY A 280 8.81 -9.07 -13.94
CA GLY A 280 8.37 -10.30 -14.63
C GLY A 280 8.97 -10.42 -16.04
N ALA A 281 8.92 -9.33 -16.82
CA ALA A 281 9.46 -9.31 -18.18
C ALA A 281 10.99 -9.51 -18.19
N THR A 282 11.73 -8.93 -17.24
CA THR A 282 13.20 -9.11 -17.16
C THR A 282 13.59 -10.54 -16.81
N VAL A 283 12.82 -11.20 -15.95
CA VAL A 283 13.07 -12.62 -15.64
C VAL A 283 12.76 -13.51 -16.85
N ALA A 284 11.67 -13.22 -17.59
CA ALA A 284 11.36 -13.94 -18.83
C ALA A 284 12.46 -13.75 -19.89
N LEU A 285 12.98 -12.53 -20.06
CA LEU A 285 14.09 -12.25 -20.96
C LEU A 285 15.35 -13.06 -20.55
N ALA A 286 15.66 -13.13 -19.26
CA ALA A 286 16.77 -13.93 -18.75
C ALA A 286 16.63 -15.42 -19.08
N THR A 287 15.37 -15.97 -19.03
CA THR A 287 15.10 -17.36 -19.44
C THR A 287 15.35 -17.57 -20.93
N GLY A 288 14.93 -16.62 -21.77
CA GLY A 288 15.12 -16.67 -23.22
C GLY A 288 16.62 -16.64 -23.60
N ILE A 289 17.41 -15.79 -22.97
CA ILE A 289 18.88 -15.73 -23.21
C ILE A 289 19.57 -17.02 -22.77
N ASP A 290 19.19 -17.61 -21.63
CA ASP A 290 19.74 -18.87 -21.14
C ASP A 290 19.44 -20.03 -22.09
N ALA A 291 18.21 -20.10 -22.58
CA ALA A 291 17.78 -21.09 -23.58
C ALA A 291 18.52 -20.92 -24.92
N ALA A 292 18.63 -19.70 -25.42
CA ALA A 292 19.34 -19.42 -26.68
C ALA A 292 20.84 -19.73 -26.60
N GLY A 293 21.46 -19.52 -25.46
CA GLY A 293 22.87 -19.86 -25.20
C GLY A 293 23.12 -21.37 -25.24
N VAL A 294 22.20 -22.19 -24.72
CA VAL A 294 22.30 -23.65 -24.73
C VAL A 294 22.10 -24.20 -26.17
N ASP A 295 21.13 -23.71 -26.91
CA ASP A 295 20.87 -24.14 -28.30
C ASP A 295 21.99 -23.72 -29.26
N GLY A 296 22.58 -22.52 -29.07
CA GLY A 296 23.74 -22.07 -29.82
C GLY A 296 24.95 -22.92 -29.64
N LEU A 297 25.22 -23.42 -28.44
CA LEU A 297 26.30 -24.35 -28.16
C LEU A 297 26.06 -25.75 -28.75
N HIS A 298 24.80 -26.24 -28.71
CA HIS A 298 24.43 -27.50 -29.35
C HIS A 298 24.53 -27.44 -30.86
N SER A 299 24.15 -26.35 -31.51
CA SER A 299 24.27 -26.16 -32.95
C SER A 299 25.75 -26.10 -33.41
N LEU A 300 26.64 -25.50 -32.62
CA LEU A 300 28.05 -25.49 -32.88
C LEU A 300 28.70 -26.90 -32.70
N SER A 301 28.23 -27.69 -31.74
CA SER A 301 28.69 -29.05 -31.52
C SER A 301 28.12 -30.03 -32.57
N ALA A 302 26.94 -29.81 -33.08
CA ALA A 302 26.30 -30.63 -34.10
C ALA A 302 26.81 -30.33 -35.51
N GLY A 303 27.24 -29.07 -35.78
CA GLY A 303 27.83 -28.64 -37.03
C GLY A 303 29.27 -29.14 -37.27
N GLY A 304 29.93 -29.68 -36.23
CA GLY A 304 31.29 -30.18 -36.29
C GLY A 304 31.48 -31.62 -36.74
N SER A 305 30.42 -32.37 -37.08
CA SER A 305 30.52 -33.78 -37.50
C SER A 305 30.44 -34.03 -39.03
N GLY A 306 30.72 -33.00 -39.84
CA GLY A 306 30.82 -33.07 -41.29
C GLY A 306 32.29 -33.19 -41.73
N ALA A 307 32.74 -34.45 -41.92
CA ALA A 307 33.84 -34.91 -42.79
C ALA A 307 34.97 -33.94 -43.09
N ALA A 308 36.14 -34.10 -42.42
CA ALA A 308 37.42 -33.72 -43.00
C ALA A 308 38.39 -34.87 -42.86
N PRO A 309 39.12 -35.20 -43.94
CA PRO A 309 40.11 -36.32 -43.88
C PRO A 309 41.33 -35.91 -43.12
N SER A 310 41.83 -36.88 -42.38
CA SER A 310 43.08 -36.91 -41.65
C SER A 310 44.27 -36.41 -42.44
N SER A 311 44.96 -35.39 -41.98
CA SER A 311 46.43 -35.28 -41.97
C SER A 311 46.87 -33.92 -41.48
N GLY A 312 47.57 -33.86 -40.35
CA GLY A 312 48.18 -32.62 -39.85
C GLY A 312 48.37 -32.61 -38.35
N SER A 313 49.45 -33.25 -37.96
CA SER A 313 49.99 -33.17 -36.62
C SER A 313 50.13 -31.74 -36.09
N GLY A 314 49.65 -31.48 -34.88
CA GLY A 314 50.39 -30.56 -34.05
C GLY A 314 49.71 -29.30 -33.58
N LEU A 315 48.44 -29.32 -33.15
CA LEU A 315 47.90 -28.19 -32.35
C LEU A 315 46.68 -28.55 -31.47
N GLY A 316 46.40 -29.88 -31.33
CA GLY A 316 45.28 -30.38 -30.54
C GLY A 316 45.53 -30.50 -29.03
N GLY A 317 46.71 -30.16 -28.54
CA GLY A 317 47.09 -30.37 -27.14
C GLY A 317 46.79 -29.23 -26.18
N PHE A 318 46.42 -28.07 -26.69
CA PHE A 318 46.25 -26.88 -25.82
C PHE A 318 44.81 -26.62 -25.38
N THR A 319 43.83 -27.35 -25.93
CA THR A 319 42.40 -27.09 -25.59
C THR A 319 41.84 -28.07 -24.59
N SER A 320 42.47 -29.23 -24.37
CA SER A 320 41.96 -30.25 -23.42
C SER A 320 42.49 -30.06 -21.98
N ASP A 321 43.64 -29.45 -21.77
CA ASP A 321 44.19 -29.19 -20.41
C ASP A 321 43.63 -27.93 -19.77
N ALA A 322 43.15 -26.97 -20.56
CA ALA A 322 42.46 -25.78 -20.02
C ALA A 322 41.06 -26.10 -19.50
N ALA A 323 40.45 -27.23 -19.89
CA ALA A 323 39.18 -27.69 -19.36
C ALA A 323 39.30 -28.49 -18.05
N ALA A 324 40.51 -28.97 -17.71
CA ALA A 324 40.78 -29.77 -16.51
C ALA A 324 41.36 -28.96 -15.33
N SER A 325 41.86 -27.74 -15.55
CA SER A 325 42.16 -26.83 -14.46
C SER A 325 40.89 -26.15 -13.99
N GLY A 326 40.22 -26.81 -13.06
CA GLY A 326 39.01 -26.35 -12.41
C GLY A 326 39.23 -25.08 -11.59
N GLY A 327 39.41 -23.95 -12.28
CA GLY A 327 39.08 -22.66 -11.72
C GLY A 327 37.56 -22.62 -11.56
N ASP A 328 37.14 -22.37 -10.38
CA ASP A 328 35.76 -22.18 -9.97
C ASP A 328 35.10 -21.10 -10.88
N ARG A 329 34.76 -21.51 -12.12
CA ARG A 329 33.96 -20.66 -13.01
C ARG A 329 32.64 -20.51 -12.35
N ALA A 330 32.44 -19.37 -11.65
CA ALA A 330 31.23 -19.03 -10.99
C ALA A 330 30.09 -19.24 -11.97
N ARG A 331 29.25 -20.25 -11.67
CA ARG A 331 28.11 -20.62 -12.50
C ARG A 331 27.19 -19.41 -12.63
N PRO A 332 26.66 -19.11 -13.82
CA PRO A 332 25.67 -18.08 -13.98
C PRO A 332 24.53 -18.36 -13.01
N LEU A 333 23.92 -17.28 -12.48
CA LEU A 333 22.78 -17.36 -11.55
C LEU A 333 21.69 -18.21 -12.18
N PRO A 334 21.26 -19.33 -11.55
CA PRO A 334 20.17 -20.11 -12.10
C PRO A 334 18.90 -19.25 -12.17
N VAL A 335 18.27 -19.21 -13.33
CA VAL A 335 17.06 -18.43 -13.59
C VAL A 335 15.98 -18.58 -12.51
N PRO A 336 15.72 -19.78 -11.95
CA PRO A 336 14.79 -19.94 -10.83
C PRO A 336 15.14 -19.09 -9.60
N VAL A 337 16.42 -18.99 -9.27
CA VAL A 337 16.88 -18.18 -8.12
C VAL A 337 16.74 -16.69 -8.41
N LEU A 338 17.09 -16.26 -9.63
CA LEU A 338 16.92 -14.88 -10.06
C LEU A 338 15.44 -14.49 -10.02
N GLY A 339 14.55 -15.32 -10.53
CA GLY A 339 13.10 -15.07 -10.52
C GLY A 339 12.52 -14.97 -9.10
N GLN A 340 13.00 -15.79 -8.16
CA GLN A 340 12.60 -15.68 -6.75
C GLN A 340 13.10 -14.40 -6.09
N ILE A 341 14.36 -14.01 -6.32
CA ILE A 341 14.94 -12.78 -5.78
C ILE A 341 14.16 -11.56 -6.30
N VAL A 342 13.96 -11.47 -7.62
CA VAL A 342 13.24 -10.36 -8.26
C VAL A 342 11.79 -10.33 -7.84
N GLY A 343 11.09 -11.48 -7.84
CA GLY A 343 9.71 -11.58 -7.40
C GLY A 343 9.53 -11.16 -5.94
N THR A 344 10.40 -11.61 -5.05
CA THR A 344 10.37 -11.19 -3.64
C THR A 344 10.67 -9.69 -3.49
N TYR A 345 11.65 -9.17 -4.23
CA TYR A 345 11.96 -7.74 -4.24
C TYR A 345 10.75 -6.89 -4.69
N THR A 346 10.07 -7.28 -5.76
CA THR A 346 8.88 -6.56 -6.25
C THR A 346 7.76 -6.55 -5.22
N LEU A 347 7.57 -7.64 -4.45
CA LEU A 347 6.60 -7.67 -3.34
C LEU A 347 7.00 -6.72 -2.19
N ILE A 348 8.27 -6.72 -1.79
CA ILE A 348 8.78 -5.81 -0.76
C ILE A 348 8.64 -4.36 -1.23
N LEU A 349 8.98 -4.07 -2.48
CA LEU A 349 8.83 -2.76 -3.09
C LEU A 349 7.36 -2.31 -3.10
N ALA A 350 6.42 -3.21 -3.45
CA ALA A 350 4.99 -2.93 -3.39
C ALA A 350 4.54 -2.52 -1.98
N VAL A 351 5.03 -3.19 -0.93
CA VAL A 351 4.75 -2.84 0.47
C VAL A 351 5.30 -1.46 0.82
N ILE A 352 6.57 -1.19 0.49
CA ILE A 352 7.24 0.08 0.84
C ILE A 352 6.57 1.26 0.12
N LEU A 353 6.38 1.18 -1.20
CA LEU A 353 5.80 2.27 -1.98
C LEU A 353 4.33 2.52 -1.62
N THR A 354 3.54 1.45 -1.36
CA THR A 354 2.15 1.58 -0.91
C THR A 354 2.08 2.21 0.48
N SER A 355 2.98 1.85 1.38
CA SER A 355 3.07 2.47 2.72
C SER A 355 3.43 3.95 2.63
N LEU A 356 4.39 4.30 1.76
CA LEU A 356 4.82 5.67 1.54
C LEU A 356 3.72 6.51 0.90
N SER A 357 3.06 6.03 -0.16
CA SER A 357 1.97 6.75 -0.83
C SER A 357 0.82 7.03 0.13
N THR A 358 0.42 6.02 0.92
CA THR A 358 -0.64 6.15 1.91
C THR A 358 -0.24 7.11 3.03
N GLY A 359 1.01 6.99 3.52
CA GLY A 359 1.56 7.88 4.54
C GLY A 359 1.60 9.35 4.09
N LEU A 360 1.91 9.62 2.82
CA LEU A 360 1.92 10.97 2.26
C LEU A 360 0.51 11.53 2.09
N GLU A 361 -0.47 10.74 1.63
CA GLU A 361 -1.84 11.21 1.39
C GLU A 361 -2.63 11.49 2.67
N GLN A 362 -2.64 10.55 3.58
CA GLN A 362 -3.65 10.51 4.67
C GLN A 362 -3.03 10.50 6.07
N GLY A 363 -1.70 10.51 6.16
CA GLY A 363 -1.00 10.27 7.42
C GLY A 363 -0.86 8.79 7.73
N PHE A 364 -0.14 8.50 8.82
CA PHE A 364 0.12 7.12 9.23
C PHE A 364 -1.10 6.54 9.97
N ASP A 365 -2.18 6.21 9.22
CA ASP A 365 -3.21 5.32 9.72
C ASP A 365 -2.82 3.88 9.41
N ALA A 366 -2.38 3.15 10.43
CA ALA A 366 -1.95 1.75 10.29
C ALA A 366 -3.03 0.87 9.64
N THR A 367 -4.31 1.13 9.91
CA THR A 367 -5.44 0.39 9.35
C THR A 367 -5.53 0.55 7.84
N LEU A 368 -5.36 1.78 7.38
CA LEU A 368 -5.47 2.13 5.97
C LEU A 368 -4.24 1.67 5.18
N VAL A 369 -3.04 1.81 5.77
CA VAL A 369 -1.79 1.30 5.21
C VAL A 369 -1.88 -0.21 5.01
N VAL A 370 -2.27 -0.96 6.04
CA VAL A 370 -2.40 -2.42 5.98
C VAL A 370 -3.45 -2.85 4.96
N TYR A 371 -4.57 -2.13 4.86
CA TYR A 371 -5.58 -2.41 3.84
C TYR A 371 -5.06 -2.21 2.41
N ARG A 372 -4.38 -1.09 2.14
CA ARG A 372 -3.80 -0.81 0.82
C ARG A 372 -2.71 -1.81 0.44
N ILE A 373 -1.86 -2.21 1.40
CA ILE A 373 -0.88 -3.29 1.21
C ILE A 373 -1.59 -4.60 0.86
N GLY A 374 -2.70 -4.90 1.58
CA GLY A 374 -3.51 -6.10 1.32
C GLY A 374 -4.06 -6.18 -0.11
N ILE A 375 -4.30 -5.04 -0.78
CA ILE A 375 -4.67 -4.99 -2.20
C ILE A 375 -3.43 -5.00 -3.09
N ALA A 376 -2.39 -4.24 -2.75
CA ALA A 376 -1.21 -4.08 -3.60
C ALA A 376 -0.43 -5.39 -3.78
N LEU A 377 -0.33 -6.23 -2.74
CA LEU A 377 0.41 -7.50 -2.81
C LEU A 377 -0.18 -8.49 -3.83
N PRO A 378 -1.49 -8.84 -3.80
CA PRO A 378 -2.07 -9.72 -4.82
C PRO A 378 -1.98 -9.13 -6.22
N THR A 379 -2.24 -7.82 -6.38
CA THR A 379 -2.15 -7.16 -7.70
C THR A 379 -0.73 -7.19 -8.25
N ALA A 380 0.28 -6.85 -7.44
CA ALA A 380 1.68 -6.93 -7.83
C ALA A 380 2.10 -8.35 -8.20
N THR A 381 1.64 -9.36 -7.43
CA THR A 381 1.91 -10.77 -7.70
C THR A 381 1.33 -11.20 -9.05
N VAL A 382 0.06 -10.90 -9.29
CA VAL A 382 -0.62 -11.24 -10.54
C VAL A 382 0.07 -10.55 -11.72
N THR A 383 0.37 -9.26 -11.60
CA THR A 383 1.05 -8.49 -12.64
C THR A 383 2.44 -9.07 -12.96
N TYR A 384 3.21 -9.43 -11.93
CA TYR A 384 4.53 -10.07 -12.10
C TYR A 384 4.44 -11.40 -12.87
N LEU A 385 3.51 -12.27 -12.47
CA LEU A 385 3.32 -13.58 -13.09
C LEU A 385 2.78 -13.47 -14.52
N VAL A 386 1.83 -12.57 -14.75
CA VAL A 386 1.28 -12.31 -16.09
C VAL A 386 2.37 -11.73 -17.00
N ALA A 387 3.18 -10.79 -16.52
CA ALA A 387 4.28 -10.23 -17.29
C ALA A 387 5.33 -11.29 -17.66
N PHE A 388 5.66 -12.18 -16.71
CA PHE A 388 6.57 -13.29 -16.96
C PHE A 388 6.05 -14.22 -18.04
N VAL A 389 4.76 -14.65 -17.95
CA VAL A 389 4.14 -15.53 -18.95
C VAL A 389 4.02 -14.83 -20.30
N ALA A 390 3.53 -13.59 -20.32
CA ALA A 390 3.34 -12.84 -21.57
C ALA A 390 4.67 -12.60 -22.30
N ALA A 391 5.72 -12.24 -21.58
CA ALA A 391 7.04 -12.07 -22.17
C ALA A 391 7.65 -13.41 -22.62
N GLY A 392 7.40 -14.50 -21.89
CA GLY A 392 7.84 -15.84 -22.28
C GLY A 392 7.15 -16.41 -23.53
N LEU A 393 5.94 -15.92 -23.86
CA LEU A 393 5.25 -16.32 -25.10
C LEU A 393 5.79 -15.62 -26.35
N LEU A 394 6.62 -14.60 -26.21
CA LEU A 394 7.23 -13.87 -27.32
C LEU A 394 8.53 -14.50 -27.83
N TRP A 395 9.05 -15.46 -27.07
CA TRP A 395 10.28 -16.22 -27.38
C TRP A 395 9.99 -17.70 -27.60
#